data_d0304c92dd90b0259478196277d30407
#
_entry.id   d0304c92dd90b0259478196277d30407
#
_cell.length_a   1.000
_cell.length_b   1.000
_cell.length_c   1.000
_cell.angle_alpha   90.00
_cell.angle_beta   90.00
_cell.angle_gamma   90.00
#
_symmetry.space_group_name_H-M   'P 1'
#
loop_
_entity.id
_entity.type
_entity.pdbx_description
1 polymer ?
#
loop_
_entity_poly.entity_id
_entity_poly.type
_entity_poly.pdbx_seq_one_letter_code
_entity_poly.pdbx_strand_id
1 'polypeptide(L)'
;SVFHPTAGPTYRDMVPEPPPAELAPSCAEAGVLGVLPGIIGSIQALETIKVILELGEPLIGRILTVDTNDMEFRVFNLKPNPENEVTYENRDRIEIKELDGLCAPGLAAPH
;
A
#
# COMPACT_ATOMS: atom_id res chain seq x y z
N SER A 1 -5.41 3.55 1.92
CA SER A 1 -4.77 4.82 2.30
C SER A 1 -4.49 5.69 1.08
N VAL A 2 -4.37 6.99 1.30
CA VAL A 2 -3.89 7.97 0.32
C VAL A 2 -2.53 8.48 0.79
N PHE A 3 -1.50 8.26 -0.01
CA PHE A 3 -0.15 8.72 0.30
C PHE A 3 0.12 10.03 -0.43
N HIS A 4 -0.02 11.14 0.30
CA HIS A 4 0.20 12.47 -0.24
C HIS A 4 1.66 12.89 -0.01
N PRO A 5 2.35 13.44 -1.03
CA PRO A 5 3.79 13.74 -0.93
C PRO A 5 4.15 14.68 0.23
N THR A 6 3.29 15.65 0.54
CA THR A 6 3.60 16.70 1.52
C THR A 6 2.61 16.78 2.67
N ALA A 7 1.42 16.20 2.54
CA ALA A 7 0.34 16.37 3.51
C ALA A 7 0.19 15.24 4.51
N GLY A 8 1.00 14.20 4.41
CA GLY A 8 0.90 13.06 5.30
C GLY A 8 2.03 12.06 5.11
N PRO A 9 1.90 10.87 5.74
CA PRO A 9 2.90 9.82 5.64
C PRO A 9 2.98 9.23 4.25
N THR A 10 4.08 8.53 3.97
CA THR A 10 4.32 7.82 2.71
C THR A 10 4.05 6.32 2.89
N TYR A 11 4.02 5.59 1.77
CA TYR A 11 3.90 4.14 1.80
C TYR A 11 5.00 3.48 2.66
N ARG A 12 6.23 4.04 2.64
CA ARG A 12 7.35 3.52 3.43
C ARG A 12 7.15 3.69 4.94
N ASP A 13 6.33 4.64 5.36
CA ASP A 13 5.95 4.77 6.77
C ASP A 13 5.06 3.61 7.22
N MET A 14 4.22 3.10 6.31
CA MET A 14 3.36 1.95 6.58
C MET A 14 4.13 0.63 6.45
N VAL A 15 4.99 0.51 5.44
CA VAL A 15 5.80 -0.68 5.16
C VAL A 15 7.27 -0.29 5.13
N PRO A 16 7.95 -0.27 6.30
CA PRO A 16 9.35 0.18 6.38
C PRO A 16 10.32 -0.67 5.56
N GLU A 17 10.08 -1.97 5.52
CA GLU A 17 10.89 -2.92 4.77
C GLU A 17 9.99 -3.87 3.99
N PRO A 18 10.42 -4.31 2.79
CA PRO A 18 9.65 -5.30 2.06
C PRO A 18 9.65 -6.62 2.85
N PRO A 19 8.52 -7.36 2.85
CA PRO A 19 8.45 -8.65 3.54
C PRO A 19 9.39 -9.66 2.88
N PRO A 20 9.89 -10.67 3.64
CA PRO A 20 10.61 -11.78 3.04
C PRO A 20 9.79 -12.47 1.96
N ALA A 21 10.44 -13.01 0.93
CA ALA A 21 9.75 -13.64 -0.20
C ALA A 21 8.82 -14.78 0.25
N GLU A 22 9.18 -15.53 1.28
CA GLU A 22 8.36 -16.61 1.82
C GLU A 22 7.09 -16.12 2.53
N LEU A 23 7.06 -14.85 2.97
CA LEU A 23 5.88 -14.23 3.58
C LEU A 23 5.04 -13.43 2.58
N ALA A 24 5.49 -13.34 1.33
CA ALA A 24 4.81 -12.61 0.26
C ALA A 24 4.62 -13.53 -0.96
N PRO A 25 3.79 -14.59 -0.84
CA PRO A 25 3.56 -15.53 -1.93
C PRO A 25 2.89 -14.83 -3.12
N SER A 26 3.12 -15.36 -4.32
CA SER A 26 2.42 -14.88 -5.51
C SER A 26 0.92 -15.18 -5.44
N CYS A 27 0.13 -14.49 -6.26
CA CYS A 27 -1.30 -14.76 -6.37
C CYS A 27 -1.60 -16.23 -6.73
N ALA A 28 -0.75 -16.85 -7.54
CA ALA A 28 -0.93 -18.25 -7.93
C ALA A 28 -0.63 -19.22 -6.79
N GLU A 29 0.29 -18.88 -5.88
CA GLU A 29 0.61 -19.69 -4.70
C GLU A 29 -0.45 -19.56 -3.60
N ALA A 30 -0.85 -18.33 -3.29
CA ALA A 30 -1.78 -18.03 -2.21
C ALA A 30 -3.24 -18.11 -2.64
N GLY A 31 -3.51 -17.93 -3.92
CA GLY A 31 -4.86 -17.74 -4.43
C GLY A 31 -5.37 -16.34 -4.17
N VAL A 32 -6.32 -15.91 -4.98
CA VAL A 32 -6.98 -14.59 -4.86
C VAL A 32 -8.46 -14.75 -5.11
N LEU A 33 -9.27 -14.26 -4.17
CA LEU A 33 -10.71 -14.13 -4.40
C LEU A 33 -10.95 -12.89 -5.26
N GLY A 34 -11.31 -13.11 -6.53
CA GLY A 34 -11.36 -12.06 -7.55
C GLY A 34 -12.28 -10.88 -7.23
N VAL A 35 -13.29 -11.07 -6.40
CA VAL A 35 -14.20 -9.99 -6.00
C VAL A 35 -13.52 -8.97 -5.07
N LEU A 36 -12.49 -9.36 -4.31
CA LEU A 36 -11.80 -8.46 -3.37
C LEU A 36 -11.09 -7.29 -4.07
N PRO A 37 -10.32 -7.51 -5.15
CA PRO A 37 -9.77 -6.38 -5.91
C PRO A 37 -10.84 -5.43 -6.44
N GLY A 38 -12.03 -5.95 -6.78
CA GLY A 38 -13.16 -5.12 -7.21
C GLY A 38 -13.64 -4.17 -6.12
N ILE A 39 -13.79 -4.68 -4.89
CA ILE A 39 -14.20 -3.87 -3.73
C ILE A 39 -13.13 -2.82 -3.41
N ILE A 40 -11.90 -3.24 -3.26
CA ILE A 40 -10.79 -2.35 -2.90
C ILE A 40 -10.51 -1.37 -4.03
N GLY A 41 -10.53 -1.82 -5.29
CA GLY A 41 -10.33 -0.95 -6.44
C GLY A 41 -11.39 0.14 -6.57
N SER A 42 -12.64 -0.17 -6.23
CA SER A 42 -13.72 0.83 -6.20
C SER A 42 -13.50 1.87 -5.11
N ILE A 43 -13.02 1.46 -3.94
CA ILE A 43 -12.66 2.37 -2.85
C ILE A 43 -11.48 3.25 -3.28
N GLN A 44 -10.47 2.67 -3.92
CA GLN A 44 -9.32 3.43 -4.43
C GLN A 44 -9.76 4.48 -5.47
N ALA A 45 -10.67 4.11 -6.37
CA ALA A 45 -11.20 5.04 -7.35
C ALA A 45 -11.97 6.19 -6.67
N LEU A 46 -12.74 5.89 -5.65
CA LEU A 46 -13.44 6.90 -4.86
C LEU A 46 -12.48 7.86 -4.17
N GLU A 47 -11.43 7.35 -3.55
CA GLU A 47 -10.42 8.19 -2.92
C GLU A 47 -9.69 9.07 -3.95
N THR A 48 -9.42 8.54 -5.14
CA THR A 48 -8.84 9.30 -6.25
C THR A 48 -9.72 10.48 -6.64
N ILE A 49 -11.02 10.26 -6.79
CA ILE A 49 -11.99 11.31 -7.11
C ILE A 49 -12.04 12.37 -6.01
N LYS A 50 -12.00 11.95 -4.75
CA LYS A 50 -11.99 12.87 -3.61
C LYS A 50 -10.75 13.77 -3.63
N VAL A 51 -9.59 13.22 -3.97
CA VAL A 51 -8.35 13.99 -4.08
C VAL A 51 -8.43 15.00 -5.25
N ILE A 52 -8.90 14.56 -6.41
CA ILE A 52 -8.97 15.42 -7.60
C ILE A 52 -9.96 16.57 -7.42
N LEU A 53 -11.14 16.26 -6.88
CA LEU A 53 -12.22 17.24 -6.74
C LEU A 53 -12.26 17.93 -5.38
N GLU A 54 -11.33 17.61 -4.50
CA GLU A 54 -11.29 18.17 -3.14
C GLU A 54 -12.61 17.94 -2.38
N LEU A 55 -13.17 16.74 -2.51
CA LEU A 55 -14.42 16.36 -1.85
C LEU A 55 -14.13 15.56 -0.57
N GLY A 56 -14.92 15.82 0.47
CA GLY A 56 -14.85 15.05 1.71
C GLY A 56 -13.46 15.07 2.35
N GLU A 57 -13.12 13.97 2.99
CA GLU A 57 -11.82 13.79 3.63
C GLU A 57 -11.13 12.54 3.06
N PRO A 58 -10.13 12.70 2.18
CA PRO A 58 -9.34 11.56 1.71
C PRO A 58 -8.63 10.85 2.87
N LEU A 59 -8.29 9.59 2.65
CA LEU A 59 -7.60 8.75 3.64
C LEU A 59 -6.10 9.12 3.76
N ILE A 60 -5.80 10.39 3.87
CA ILE A 60 -4.43 10.87 4.12
C ILE A 60 -4.13 10.71 5.61
N GLY A 61 -3.04 10.01 5.94
CA GLY A 61 -2.70 9.72 7.33
C GLY A 61 -3.60 8.69 8.00
N ARG A 62 -4.37 7.93 7.22
CA ARG A 62 -5.25 6.89 7.72
C ARG A 62 -5.16 5.64 6.85
N ILE A 63 -5.33 4.49 7.46
CA ILE A 63 -5.39 3.20 6.77
C ILE A 63 -6.79 2.65 6.96
N LEU A 64 -7.48 2.37 5.87
CA LEU A 64 -8.72 1.61 5.89
C LEU A 64 -8.40 0.14 5.66
N THR A 65 -8.80 -0.69 6.60
CA THR A 65 -8.74 -2.15 6.46
C THR A 65 -10.14 -2.71 6.30
N VAL A 66 -10.27 -3.72 5.48
CA VAL A 66 -11.56 -4.36 5.17
C VAL A 66 -11.41 -5.86 5.39
N ASP A 67 -12.15 -6.39 6.35
CA ASP A 67 -12.31 -7.83 6.52
C ASP A 67 -13.65 -8.23 5.92
N THR A 68 -13.61 -8.85 4.75
CA THR A 68 -14.83 -9.20 4.02
C THR A 68 -15.52 -10.45 4.54
N ASN A 69 -14.85 -11.27 5.36
CA ASN A 69 -15.50 -12.41 5.98
C ASN A 69 -16.61 -11.95 6.93
N ASP A 70 -16.31 -10.92 7.69
CA ASP A 70 -17.24 -10.37 8.69
C ASP A 70 -17.80 -9.00 8.28
N MET A 71 -17.42 -8.51 7.10
CA MET A 71 -17.78 -7.16 6.61
C MET A 71 -17.39 -6.07 7.61
N GLU A 72 -16.21 -6.21 8.19
CA GLU A 72 -15.71 -5.28 9.17
C GLU A 72 -14.74 -4.29 8.52
N PHE A 73 -15.06 -3.00 8.64
CA PHE A 73 -14.26 -1.90 8.15
C PHE A 73 -13.65 -1.19 9.34
N ARG A 74 -12.32 -1.05 9.36
CA ARG A 74 -11.59 -0.36 10.42
C ARG A 74 -10.71 0.72 9.84
N VAL A 75 -10.60 1.84 10.53
CA VAL A 75 -9.72 2.94 10.17
C VAL A 75 -8.69 3.13 11.27
N PHE A 76 -7.43 3.09 10.89
CA PHE A 76 -6.29 3.35 11.79
C PHE A 76 -5.58 4.62 11.37
N ASN A 77 -5.05 5.34 12.35
CA ASN A 77 -4.17 6.47 12.05
C ASN A 77 -2.79 5.97 11.66
N LEU A 78 -2.22 6.57 10.63
CA LEU A 78 -0.85 6.32 10.17
C LEU A 78 -0.05 7.59 10.37
N LYS A 79 1.05 7.50 11.12
CA LYS A 79 1.93 8.62 11.38
C LYS A 79 3.25 8.46 10.64
N PRO A 80 3.90 9.56 10.23
CA PRO A 80 5.25 9.49 9.68
C PRO A 80 6.21 8.85 10.67
N ASN A 81 7.09 7.97 10.16
CA ASN A 81 8.14 7.36 10.94
C ASN A 81 9.39 8.26 10.86
N PRO A 82 9.91 8.77 12.01
CA PRO A 82 11.11 9.63 11.99
C PRO A 82 12.33 8.98 11.37
N GLU A 83 12.41 7.65 11.36
CA GLU A 83 13.53 6.91 10.77
C GLU A 83 13.39 6.69 9.27
N ASN A 84 12.24 7.01 8.70
CA ASN A 84 11.99 6.84 7.28
C ASN A 84 12.71 7.94 6.48
N GLU A 85 13.62 7.51 5.59
CA GLU A 85 14.35 8.42 4.70
C GLU A 85 13.62 8.66 3.38
N VAL A 86 12.59 7.87 3.08
CA VAL A 86 11.80 7.99 1.86
C VAL A 86 10.72 9.04 2.06
N THR A 87 11.09 10.30 1.93
CA THR A 87 10.22 11.45 2.14
C THR A 87 10.29 12.41 0.96
N TYR A 88 9.34 13.34 0.88
CA TYR A 88 9.36 14.37 -0.16
C TYR A 88 10.61 15.25 -0.06
N GLU A 89 11.05 15.58 1.15
CA GLU A 89 12.25 16.38 1.38
C GLU A 89 13.51 15.69 0.86
N ASN A 90 13.55 14.38 0.94
CA ASN A 90 14.69 13.55 0.51
C ASN A 90 14.55 13.00 -0.91
N ARG A 91 13.54 13.42 -1.68
CA ARG A 91 13.21 12.83 -2.98
C ARG A 91 14.37 12.74 -3.96
N ASP A 92 15.31 13.67 -3.90
CA ASP A 92 16.48 13.69 -4.79
C ASP A 92 17.61 12.78 -4.32
N ARG A 93 17.50 12.23 -3.11
CA ARG A 93 18.49 11.34 -2.50
C ARG A 93 18.06 9.89 -2.44
N ILE A 94 16.82 9.61 -2.85
CA ILE A 94 16.26 8.26 -2.83
C ILE A 94 16.86 7.45 -3.96
N GLU A 95 17.41 6.28 -3.62
CA GLU A 95 17.91 5.31 -4.59
C GLU A 95 16.94 4.15 -4.70
N ILE A 96 16.60 3.77 -5.92
CA ILE A 96 15.82 2.57 -6.19
C ILE A 96 16.79 1.39 -6.23
N LYS A 97 16.61 0.46 -5.29
CA LYS A 97 17.46 -0.72 -5.16
C LYS A 97 16.75 -1.96 -5.65
N GLU A 98 17.48 -2.88 -6.26
CA GLU A 98 16.96 -4.20 -6.55
C GLU A 98 16.70 -4.95 -5.24
N LEU A 99 15.57 -5.64 -5.18
CA LEU A 99 15.21 -6.45 -4.04
C LEU A 99 15.52 -7.91 -4.36
N ASP A 100 16.51 -8.46 -3.68
CA ASP A 100 16.88 -9.84 -3.87
C ASP A 100 15.71 -10.76 -3.55
N GLY A 101 15.36 -11.61 -4.50
CA GLY A 101 14.39 -12.66 -4.34
C GLY A 101 12.92 -12.26 -4.49
N LEU A 102 12.57 -10.97 -4.52
CA LEU A 102 11.15 -10.55 -4.60
C LEU A 102 10.59 -10.54 -6.03
N CYS A 103 11.44 -10.27 -7.01
CA CYS A 103 11.05 -10.21 -8.42
C CYS A 103 11.88 -11.17 -9.30
N ALA A 104 12.58 -12.12 -8.69
CA ALA A 104 13.39 -13.07 -9.44
C ALA A 104 12.50 -13.99 -10.27
N PRO A 105 12.87 -14.27 -11.55
CA PRO A 105 12.05 -15.11 -12.42
C PRO A 105 11.76 -16.51 -11.86
N GLY A 106 12.63 -17.07 -11.04
CA GLY A 106 12.43 -18.38 -10.41
C GLY A 106 11.43 -18.37 -9.25
N LEU A 107 11.04 -17.19 -8.76
CA LEU A 107 10.05 -17.02 -7.70
C LEU A 107 8.68 -16.68 -8.24
N ALA A 108 8.57 -16.43 -9.53
CA ALA A 108 7.27 -16.37 -10.17
C ALA A 108 6.58 -17.71 -9.97
N ALA A 109 5.26 -17.68 -9.82
CA ALA A 109 4.48 -18.87 -9.54
C ALA A 109 4.83 -20.01 -10.49
N PRO A 110 4.99 -21.22 -9.99
CA PRO A 110 5.13 -22.38 -10.85
C PRO A 110 3.87 -22.54 -11.70
N HIS A 111 4.07 -22.77 -12.95
CA HIS A 111 2.99 -22.96 -13.92
C HIS A 111 2.59 -24.42 -14.02
#